data_02a638ce1c5feb0ec72812c7601979f2
#
_entry.id   02a638ce1c5feb0ec72812c7601979f2
#
_cell.length_a   1.000
_cell.length_b   1.000
_cell.length_c   1.000
_cell.angle_alpha   90.00
_cell.angle_beta   90.00
_cell.angle_gamma   90.00
#
_symmetry.space_group_name_H-M   'P 1'
#
loop_
_entity.id
_entity.type
_entity.pdbx_description
1 polymer ?
#
loop_
_entity_poly.entity_id
_entity_poly.type
_entity_poly.pdbx_seq_one_letter_code
_entity_poly.pdbx_strand_id
1 'polypeptide(L)'
;MSSPPYAPESLEPGAWDVLVVGTGMGGATAGYALAQRGWRVLFLERGHFLFGDFDRGTGQIPDGADDSPEARLDRAHFPLPIQGNSSFGPLEFFAPLGCGTGGSTSLYAAQLERLHPRDFRPKANHPQAPEATLPEAWPIAYDELVPFYRQAEALFCVTGTPDPLNPDAQSALRQPPPLSPRDQDLYDSFRELGLHPYRAHAGLGFVPGCDGCPGVMCPRACKSDAGRICLMPALEKHGAR
;
A
#
# COMPACT_ATOMS: atom_id res chain seq x y z
N MET A 1 29.26 -2.57 3.88
CA MET A 1 27.96 -1.92 3.57
C MET A 1 28.11 -0.45 3.91
N SER A 2 27.85 0.46 2.98
CA SER A 2 27.79 1.90 3.28
C SER A 2 26.62 2.17 4.20
N SER A 3 26.77 3.12 5.15
CA SER A 3 25.66 3.56 5.98
C SER A 3 24.51 4.07 5.10
N PRO A 4 23.25 3.84 5.49
CA PRO A 4 22.11 4.37 4.73
C PRO A 4 22.21 5.90 4.64
N PRO A 5 21.79 6.51 3.52
CA PRO A 5 22.01 7.95 3.25
C PRO A 5 21.33 8.88 4.26
N TYR A 6 20.38 8.38 5.04
CA TYR A 6 19.65 9.13 6.07
C TYR A 6 19.88 8.55 7.49
N ALA A 7 21.01 7.91 7.72
CA ALA A 7 21.35 7.43 9.04
C ALA A 7 21.36 8.59 10.07
N PRO A 8 20.84 8.39 11.29
CA PRO A 8 20.82 9.41 12.31
C PRO A 8 22.23 9.71 12.80
N GLU A 9 22.51 10.98 13.14
CA GLU A 9 23.77 11.39 13.75
C GLU A 9 23.91 10.91 15.20
N SER A 10 22.78 10.69 15.87
CA SER A 10 22.74 10.24 17.26
C SER A 10 21.54 9.36 17.54
N LEU A 11 21.76 8.31 18.33
CA LEU A 11 20.72 7.45 18.93
C LEU A 11 20.55 7.71 20.43
N GLU A 12 21.09 8.80 20.96
CA GLU A 12 20.99 9.16 22.36
C GLU A 12 19.53 9.31 22.81
N PRO A 13 19.20 8.96 24.06
CA PRO A 13 17.89 9.19 24.64
C PRO A 13 17.47 10.66 24.52
N GLY A 14 16.25 10.89 24.03
CA GLY A 14 15.71 12.25 23.83
C GLY A 14 16.09 12.92 22.52
N ALA A 15 16.91 12.28 21.66
CA ALA A 15 17.16 12.79 20.31
C ALA A 15 15.92 12.73 19.42
N TRP A 16 14.98 11.82 19.72
CA TRP A 16 13.79 11.54 18.93
C TRP A 16 12.54 11.61 19.79
N ASP A 17 11.47 12.15 19.21
CA ASP A 17 10.17 12.21 19.84
C ASP A 17 9.35 10.95 19.53
N VAL A 18 9.57 10.35 18.35
CA VAL A 18 8.84 9.18 17.86
C VAL A 18 9.77 8.20 17.18
N LEU A 19 9.63 6.92 17.52
CA LEU A 19 10.23 5.79 16.82
C LEU A 19 9.13 5.08 16.02
N VAL A 20 9.32 4.95 14.72
CA VAL A 20 8.40 4.22 13.82
C VAL A 20 9.07 2.94 13.38
N VAL A 21 8.51 1.80 13.76
CA VAL A 21 9.02 0.48 13.37
C VAL A 21 8.31 0.02 12.11
N GLY A 22 9.06 -0.09 11.02
CA GLY A 22 8.59 -0.42 9.68
C GLY A 22 8.16 0.81 8.87
N THR A 23 8.52 0.81 7.60
CA THR A 23 8.25 1.90 6.65
C THR A 23 7.18 1.55 5.60
N GLY A 24 6.34 0.56 5.91
CA GLY A 24 5.16 0.23 5.11
C GLY A 24 4.07 1.30 5.17
N MET A 25 2.90 1.04 4.60
CA MET A 25 1.79 1.98 4.46
C MET A 25 1.48 2.74 5.76
N GLY A 26 1.27 2.02 6.86
CA GLY A 26 0.91 2.64 8.14
C GLY A 26 2.04 3.45 8.75
N GLY A 27 3.25 2.85 8.88
CA GLY A 27 4.40 3.49 9.51
C GLY A 27 4.88 4.71 8.74
N ALA A 28 5.09 4.59 7.42
CA ALA A 28 5.54 5.71 6.61
C ALA A 28 4.53 6.86 6.60
N THR A 29 3.23 6.57 6.51
CA THR A 29 2.19 7.61 6.51
C THR A 29 2.08 8.31 7.87
N ALA A 30 2.07 7.55 8.97
CA ALA A 30 2.03 8.12 10.31
C ALA A 30 3.28 8.96 10.60
N GLY A 31 4.46 8.42 10.33
CA GLY A 31 5.72 9.13 10.54
C GLY A 31 5.85 10.40 9.68
N TYR A 32 5.41 10.35 8.43
CA TYR A 32 5.33 11.52 7.56
C TYR A 32 4.41 12.60 8.14
N ALA A 33 3.21 12.23 8.57
CA ALA A 33 2.26 13.16 9.15
C ALA A 33 2.76 13.79 10.45
N LEU A 34 3.54 13.06 11.25
CA LEU A 34 4.18 13.57 12.46
C LEU A 34 5.36 14.49 12.13
N ALA A 35 6.22 14.07 11.20
CA ALA A 35 7.36 14.90 10.77
C ALA A 35 6.91 16.23 10.16
N GLN A 36 5.82 16.25 9.37
CA GLN A 36 5.21 17.49 8.87
C GLN A 36 4.78 18.45 10.00
N ARG A 37 4.47 17.93 11.18
CA ARG A 37 4.10 18.72 12.37
C ARG A 37 5.30 19.10 13.23
N GLY A 38 6.52 18.84 12.76
CA GLY A 38 7.77 19.21 13.44
C GLY A 38 8.24 18.20 14.50
N TRP A 39 7.65 17.00 14.57
CA TRP A 39 8.15 15.94 15.45
C TRP A 39 9.44 15.36 14.88
N ARG A 40 10.40 15.05 15.77
CA ARG A 40 11.64 14.37 15.40
C ARG A 40 11.34 12.87 15.27
N VAL A 41 11.22 12.38 14.04
CA VAL A 41 10.82 11.01 13.74
C VAL A 41 12.03 10.19 13.30
N LEU A 42 12.24 9.04 13.95
CA LEU A 42 13.20 8.03 13.54
C LEU A 42 12.46 6.79 13.02
N PHE A 43 12.75 6.41 11.78
CA PHE A 43 12.24 5.18 11.18
C PHE A 43 13.23 4.04 11.36
N LEU A 44 12.73 2.86 11.69
CA LEU A 44 13.48 1.62 11.77
C LEU A 44 12.92 0.65 10.72
N GLU A 45 13.70 0.36 9.69
CA GLU A 45 13.32 -0.58 8.63
C GLU A 45 14.27 -1.79 8.62
N ARG A 46 13.69 -2.98 8.48
CA ARG A 46 14.45 -4.23 8.48
C ARG A 46 15.08 -4.55 7.13
N GLY A 47 14.40 -4.21 6.05
CA GLY A 47 14.85 -4.50 4.69
C GLY A 47 15.74 -3.41 4.11
N HIS A 48 16.00 -3.50 2.81
CA HIS A 48 16.89 -2.57 2.12
C HIS A 48 16.26 -1.19 1.91
N PHE A 49 17.13 -0.17 1.82
CA PHE A 49 16.73 1.15 1.31
C PHE A 49 16.64 1.07 -0.22
N LEU A 50 15.41 1.20 -0.75
CA LEU A 50 15.08 0.91 -2.16
C LEU A 50 15.02 2.18 -3.03
N PHE A 51 15.73 3.25 -2.66
CA PHE A 51 15.75 4.53 -3.38
C PHE A 51 17.18 5.01 -3.64
N GLY A 52 17.33 6.08 -4.41
CA GLY A 52 18.63 6.57 -4.83
C GLY A 52 19.21 5.70 -5.97
N ASP A 53 20.44 5.23 -5.79
CA ASP A 53 21.16 4.42 -6.78
C ASP A 53 20.70 2.94 -6.85
N PHE A 54 19.64 2.59 -6.10
CA PHE A 54 19.12 1.23 -6.10
C PHE A 54 18.47 0.92 -7.46
N ASP A 55 18.96 -0.11 -8.15
CA ASP A 55 18.35 -0.59 -9.39
C ASP A 55 17.06 -1.35 -9.11
N ARG A 56 15.95 -0.78 -9.51
CA ARG A 56 14.62 -1.40 -9.41
C ARG A 56 14.35 -2.42 -10.52
N GLY A 57 15.30 -2.63 -11.41
CA GLY A 57 15.15 -3.56 -12.52
C GLY A 57 14.07 -3.15 -13.52
N THR A 58 13.55 -4.12 -14.25
CA THR A 58 12.51 -3.93 -15.27
C THR A 58 11.08 -3.97 -14.70
N GLY A 59 10.91 -4.20 -13.40
CA GLY A 59 9.62 -4.49 -12.79
C GLY A 59 9.09 -5.90 -13.09
N GLN A 60 9.91 -6.77 -13.64
CA GLN A 60 9.59 -8.18 -13.93
C GLN A 60 10.50 -9.10 -13.13
N ILE A 61 9.99 -10.24 -12.69
CA ILE A 61 10.78 -11.32 -12.11
C ILE A 61 11.23 -12.21 -13.28
N PRO A 62 12.52 -12.36 -13.55
CA PRO A 62 13.00 -13.24 -14.61
C PRO A 62 12.62 -14.71 -14.34
N ASP A 63 12.38 -15.48 -15.39
CA ASP A 63 12.23 -16.93 -15.27
C ASP A 63 13.50 -17.53 -14.67
N GLY A 64 13.34 -18.42 -13.67
CA GLY A 64 14.47 -19.01 -12.96
C GLY A 64 15.22 -18.04 -12.03
N ALA A 65 14.58 -16.94 -11.61
CA ALA A 65 15.18 -16.01 -10.67
C ALA A 65 15.65 -16.73 -9.40
N ASP A 66 16.83 -16.31 -8.90
CA ASP A 66 17.35 -16.75 -7.62
C ASP A 66 16.39 -16.36 -6.48
N ASP A 67 16.00 -17.34 -5.67
CA ASP A 67 15.15 -17.18 -4.50
C ASP A 67 15.94 -17.22 -3.17
N SER A 68 17.26 -17.01 -3.24
CA SER A 68 18.06 -16.81 -2.02
C SER A 68 17.51 -15.62 -1.18
N PRO A 69 17.72 -15.63 0.13
CA PRO A 69 17.28 -14.54 1.00
C PRO A 69 17.76 -13.16 0.54
N GLU A 70 19.00 -13.07 0.05
CA GLU A 70 19.61 -11.84 -0.46
C GLU A 70 18.89 -11.37 -1.73
N ALA A 71 18.72 -12.26 -2.71
CA ALA A 71 18.04 -11.92 -3.96
C ALA A 71 16.57 -11.55 -3.76
N ARG A 72 15.92 -12.12 -2.76
CA ARG A 72 14.56 -11.73 -2.37
C ARG A 72 14.53 -10.32 -1.75
N LEU A 73 15.47 -9.99 -0.87
CA LEU A 73 15.60 -8.65 -0.28
C LEU A 73 15.88 -7.59 -1.36
N ASP A 74 16.73 -7.89 -2.33
CA ASP A 74 17.04 -6.99 -3.45
C ASP A 74 15.82 -6.71 -4.32
N ARG A 75 14.85 -7.62 -4.35
CA ARG A 75 13.56 -7.44 -5.02
C ARG A 75 12.45 -6.91 -4.09
N ALA A 76 12.80 -6.45 -2.91
CA ALA A 76 11.85 -5.97 -1.87
C ALA A 76 10.91 -7.05 -1.31
N HIS A 77 11.22 -8.34 -1.47
CA HIS A 77 10.44 -9.43 -0.92
C HIS A 77 10.92 -9.85 0.46
N PHE A 78 10.01 -10.34 1.28
CA PHE A 78 10.36 -10.97 2.55
C PHE A 78 11.26 -12.18 2.30
N PRO A 79 12.43 -12.29 2.98
CA PRO A 79 13.48 -13.21 2.57
C PRO A 79 13.25 -14.67 2.96
N LEU A 80 12.41 -14.93 3.96
CA LEU A 80 12.24 -16.27 4.54
C LEU A 80 10.85 -16.84 4.22
N PRO A 81 10.73 -18.17 4.07
CA PRO A 81 9.43 -18.79 3.98
C PRO A 81 8.67 -18.68 5.30
N ILE A 82 7.35 -18.68 5.22
CA ILE A 82 6.45 -18.70 6.37
C ILE A 82 6.01 -20.13 6.62
N GLN A 83 6.11 -20.54 7.89
CA GLN A 83 5.56 -21.80 8.36
C GLN A 83 4.08 -21.62 8.72
N GLY A 84 3.23 -22.44 8.18
CA GLY A 84 1.78 -22.40 8.41
C GLY A 84 1.21 -23.76 8.72
N ASN A 85 0.00 -23.79 9.26
CA ASN A 85 -0.81 -24.99 9.40
C ASN A 85 -2.12 -24.81 8.64
N SER A 86 -2.48 -25.79 7.85
CA SER A 86 -3.76 -25.85 7.14
C SER A 86 -4.56 -27.08 7.56
N SER A 87 -5.80 -27.18 7.09
CA SER A 87 -6.61 -28.42 7.25
C SER A 87 -5.98 -29.65 6.62
N PHE A 88 -4.99 -29.48 5.71
CA PHE A 88 -4.25 -30.56 5.05
C PHE A 88 -2.89 -30.84 5.72
N GLY A 89 -2.56 -30.16 6.82
CA GLY A 89 -1.30 -30.32 7.56
C GLY A 89 -0.40 -29.09 7.49
N PRO A 90 0.84 -29.23 7.99
CA PRO A 90 1.83 -28.15 7.94
C PRO A 90 2.21 -27.82 6.50
N LEU A 91 2.44 -26.54 6.24
CA LEU A 91 2.90 -26.05 4.95
C LEU A 91 3.98 -25.00 5.13
N GLU A 92 4.83 -24.88 4.13
CA GLU A 92 5.83 -23.82 4.03
C GLU A 92 5.66 -23.11 2.70
N PHE A 93 5.68 -21.77 2.71
CA PHE A 93 5.50 -20.99 1.50
C PHE A 93 6.13 -19.59 1.63
N PHE A 94 6.54 -19.04 0.50
CA PHE A 94 6.91 -17.64 0.43
C PHE A 94 5.66 -16.77 0.28
N ALA A 95 5.33 -16.03 1.33
CA ALA A 95 4.23 -15.09 1.26
C ALA A 95 4.59 -13.87 0.40
N PRO A 96 3.62 -13.24 -0.31
CA PRO A 96 3.81 -12.03 -1.09
C PRO A 96 3.94 -10.79 -0.17
N LEU A 97 4.86 -10.85 0.78
CA LEU A 97 5.15 -9.78 1.73
C LEU A 97 6.35 -8.97 1.27
N GLY A 98 6.22 -7.66 1.36
CA GLY A 98 7.33 -6.75 1.10
C GLY A 98 8.30 -6.64 2.30
N CYS A 99 9.58 -6.42 2.01
CA CYS A 99 10.64 -6.16 2.98
C CYS A 99 11.60 -5.13 2.41
N GLY A 100 11.61 -3.95 3.02
CA GLY A 100 12.36 -2.78 2.56
C GLY A 100 11.53 -1.51 2.63
N THR A 101 12.14 -0.39 2.26
CA THR A 101 11.45 0.91 2.32
C THR A 101 10.17 0.91 1.48
N GLY A 102 9.07 1.30 2.12
CA GLY A 102 7.73 1.22 1.54
C GLY A 102 6.98 -0.08 1.87
N GLY A 103 7.68 -1.10 2.42
CA GLY A 103 7.06 -2.38 2.79
C GLY A 103 6.35 -3.04 1.61
N SER A 104 5.24 -3.72 1.88
CA SER A 104 4.44 -4.40 0.83
C SER A 104 3.86 -3.46 -0.23
N THR A 105 3.82 -2.14 0.01
CA THR A 105 3.35 -1.20 -1.02
C THR A 105 4.34 -1.03 -2.19
N SER A 106 5.59 -1.44 -2.02
CA SER A 106 6.53 -1.51 -3.14
C SER A 106 6.12 -2.57 -4.17
N LEU A 107 5.41 -3.61 -3.73
CA LEU A 107 5.02 -4.79 -4.52
C LEU A 107 3.52 -4.85 -4.87
N TYR A 108 2.65 -4.14 -4.14
CA TYR A 108 1.20 -4.24 -4.29
C TYR A 108 0.70 -3.82 -5.68
N ALA A 109 -0.52 -4.18 -6.02
CA ALA A 109 -1.17 -3.77 -7.27
C ALA A 109 -1.72 -2.33 -7.24
N ALA A 110 -1.29 -1.53 -6.29
CA ALA A 110 -1.72 -0.14 -6.05
C ALA A 110 -3.22 0.04 -5.74
N GLN A 111 -3.93 -1.02 -5.43
CA GLN A 111 -5.35 -0.94 -5.11
C GLN A 111 -5.55 -0.25 -3.76
N LEU A 112 -6.40 0.78 -3.72
CA LEU A 112 -6.63 1.66 -2.58
C LEU A 112 -8.13 1.98 -2.44
N GLU A 113 -8.94 0.94 -2.35
CA GLU A 113 -10.37 1.06 -2.11
C GLU A 113 -10.65 1.48 -0.66
N ARG A 114 -11.71 2.29 -0.47
CA ARG A 114 -12.24 2.53 0.87
C ARG A 114 -12.96 1.30 1.39
N LEU A 115 -12.95 1.11 2.69
CA LEU A 115 -13.89 0.21 3.33
C LEU A 115 -15.33 0.70 3.08
N HIS A 116 -16.26 -0.24 2.98
CA HIS A 116 -17.68 0.10 2.87
C HIS A 116 -18.24 0.42 4.27
N PRO A 117 -19.24 1.34 4.43
CA PRO A 117 -19.84 1.63 5.73
C PRO A 117 -20.32 0.41 6.52
N ARG A 118 -20.79 -0.64 5.85
CA ARG A 118 -21.18 -1.91 6.49
C ARG A 118 -20.01 -2.68 7.12
N ASP A 119 -18.78 -2.48 6.67
CA ASP A 119 -17.59 -3.18 7.22
C ASP A 119 -17.33 -2.75 8.66
N PHE A 120 -17.85 -1.58 9.07
CA PHE A 120 -17.78 -1.08 10.44
C PHE A 120 -18.80 -1.73 11.39
N ARG A 121 -19.66 -2.61 10.85
CA ARG A 121 -20.64 -3.41 11.61
C ARG A 121 -20.54 -4.88 11.22
N PRO A 122 -19.42 -5.54 11.50
CA PRO A 122 -19.10 -6.87 10.97
C PRO A 122 -20.13 -7.94 11.36
N LYS A 123 -20.69 -7.91 12.58
CA LYS A 123 -21.70 -8.88 12.99
C LYS A 123 -22.99 -8.76 12.19
N ALA A 124 -23.41 -7.57 11.82
CA ALA A 124 -24.61 -7.35 11.02
C ALA A 124 -24.50 -7.93 9.59
N ASN A 125 -23.29 -8.16 9.11
CA ASN A 125 -23.04 -8.80 7.80
C ASN A 125 -23.19 -10.33 7.84
N HIS A 126 -23.33 -10.92 9.04
CA HIS A 126 -23.42 -12.37 9.24
C HIS A 126 -24.64 -12.74 10.10
N PRO A 127 -25.88 -12.36 9.71
CA PRO A 127 -27.09 -12.58 10.52
C PRO A 127 -27.42 -14.05 10.72
N GLN A 128 -26.90 -14.96 9.85
CA GLN A 128 -27.10 -16.39 9.96
C GLN A 128 -26.10 -17.10 10.90
N ALA A 129 -25.16 -16.38 11.46
CA ALA A 129 -24.15 -16.89 12.39
C ALA A 129 -24.22 -16.13 13.74
N PRO A 130 -25.33 -16.25 14.51
CA PRO A 130 -25.51 -15.51 15.75
C PRO A 130 -24.47 -15.85 16.82
N GLU A 131 -23.88 -17.06 16.74
CA GLU A 131 -22.80 -17.54 17.61
C GLU A 131 -21.41 -16.97 17.25
N ALA A 132 -21.26 -16.27 16.10
CA ALA A 132 -20.00 -15.69 15.70
C ALA A 132 -19.53 -14.65 16.72
N THR A 133 -18.26 -14.74 17.08
CA THR A 133 -17.60 -13.83 18.05
C THR A 133 -17.21 -12.49 17.43
N LEU A 134 -17.83 -12.10 16.32
CA LEU A 134 -17.59 -10.83 15.68
C LEU A 134 -18.12 -9.66 16.55
N PRO A 135 -17.40 -8.54 16.62
CA PRO A 135 -17.89 -7.36 17.32
C PRO A 135 -19.14 -6.79 16.60
N GLU A 136 -20.03 -6.18 17.38
CA GLU A 136 -21.22 -5.50 16.84
C GLU A 136 -20.83 -4.35 15.90
N ALA A 137 -19.80 -3.59 16.28
CA ALA A 137 -19.29 -2.48 15.50
C ALA A 137 -17.80 -2.26 15.82
N TRP A 138 -17.12 -1.57 14.93
CA TRP A 138 -15.79 -1.00 15.22
C TRP A 138 -15.94 0.14 16.24
N PRO A 139 -14.85 0.49 16.99
CA PRO A 139 -14.89 1.59 17.96
C PRO A 139 -14.97 2.97 17.31
N ILE A 140 -14.86 3.06 15.98
CA ILE A 140 -14.99 4.29 15.18
C ILE A 140 -16.04 4.07 14.09
N ALA A 141 -16.74 5.13 13.70
CA ALA A 141 -17.71 5.10 12.62
C ALA A 141 -17.05 5.40 11.26
N TYR A 142 -17.64 4.91 10.17
CA TYR A 142 -17.19 5.22 8.81
C TYR A 142 -17.08 6.72 8.56
N ASP A 143 -18.07 7.50 8.96
CA ASP A 143 -18.12 8.94 8.72
C ASP A 143 -16.96 9.70 9.40
N GLU A 144 -16.45 9.19 10.51
CA GLU A 144 -15.26 9.73 11.17
C GLU A 144 -14.00 9.55 10.32
N LEU A 145 -13.93 8.52 9.47
CA LEU A 145 -12.81 8.26 8.57
C LEU A 145 -12.89 8.98 7.22
N VAL A 146 -14.07 9.43 6.80
CA VAL A 146 -14.26 10.09 5.49
C VAL A 146 -13.27 11.24 5.22
N PRO A 147 -13.01 12.17 6.16
CA PRO A 147 -12.01 13.21 5.95
C PRO A 147 -10.59 12.67 5.72
N PHE A 148 -10.24 11.58 6.40
CA PHE A 148 -8.93 10.93 6.27
C PHE A 148 -8.80 10.13 4.99
N TYR A 149 -9.86 9.46 4.54
CA TYR A 149 -9.90 8.82 3.21
C TYR A 149 -9.62 9.84 2.11
N ARG A 150 -10.25 11.01 2.14
CA ARG A 150 -9.97 12.07 1.17
C ARG A 150 -8.53 12.54 1.19
N GLN A 151 -7.96 12.72 2.39
CA GLN A 151 -6.55 13.09 2.53
C GLN A 151 -5.63 12.01 1.96
N ALA A 152 -5.91 10.72 2.24
CA ALA A 152 -5.14 9.60 1.72
C ALA A 152 -5.27 9.50 0.19
N GLU A 153 -6.47 9.60 -0.37
CA GLU A 153 -6.69 9.60 -1.83
C GLU A 153 -5.92 10.71 -2.53
N ALA A 154 -5.95 11.93 -1.97
CA ALA A 154 -5.20 13.06 -2.51
C ALA A 154 -3.68 12.82 -2.40
N LEU A 155 -3.20 12.34 -1.24
CA LEU A 155 -1.79 12.08 -0.97
C LEU A 155 -1.24 10.99 -1.90
N PHE A 156 -1.93 9.87 -2.04
CA PHE A 156 -1.53 8.74 -2.89
C PHE A 156 -1.94 8.92 -4.36
N CYS A 157 -2.51 10.07 -4.72
CA CYS A 157 -2.91 10.38 -6.09
C CYS A 157 -3.84 9.31 -6.69
N VAL A 158 -4.80 8.85 -5.90
CA VAL A 158 -5.68 7.73 -6.29
C VAL A 158 -6.52 8.11 -7.49
N THR A 159 -6.49 7.27 -8.51
CA THR A 159 -7.33 7.36 -9.72
C THR A 159 -8.47 6.37 -9.63
N GLY A 160 -9.58 6.67 -10.27
CA GLY A 160 -10.75 5.79 -10.31
C GLY A 160 -12.02 6.54 -10.61
N THR A 161 -13.16 5.84 -10.56
CA THR A 161 -14.48 6.46 -10.65
C THR A 161 -15.28 6.10 -9.38
N PRO A 162 -16.27 6.91 -8.98
CA PRO A 162 -17.12 6.56 -7.84
C PRO A 162 -17.73 5.17 -7.99
N ASP A 163 -17.75 4.40 -6.90
CA ASP A 163 -18.47 3.14 -6.83
C ASP A 163 -19.98 3.43 -6.82
N PRO A 164 -20.76 2.94 -7.83
CA PRO A 164 -22.21 3.19 -7.91
C PRO A 164 -23.00 2.61 -6.73
N LEU A 165 -22.43 1.65 -6.01
CA LEU A 165 -23.06 1.00 -4.85
C LEU A 165 -22.60 1.59 -3.51
N ASN A 166 -21.60 2.47 -3.54
CA ASN A 166 -21.16 3.23 -2.36
C ASN A 166 -21.32 4.74 -2.64
N PRO A 167 -22.42 5.34 -2.21
CA PRO A 167 -22.81 6.70 -2.60
C PRO A 167 -21.97 7.82 -1.99
N ASP A 168 -20.85 7.56 -1.35
CA ASP A 168 -19.98 8.62 -0.86
C ASP A 168 -19.34 9.39 -2.04
N ALA A 169 -20.12 10.36 -2.54
CA ALA A 169 -19.72 11.23 -3.66
C ALA A 169 -18.55 12.17 -3.36
N GLN A 170 -18.03 12.16 -2.12
CA GLN A 170 -17.01 13.12 -1.68
C GLN A 170 -15.58 12.56 -1.75
N SER A 171 -15.28 11.74 -2.76
CA SER A 171 -13.94 11.21 -3.00
C SER A 171 -13.01 12.25 -3.64
N ALA A 172 -11.71 12.15 -3.37
CA ALA A 172 -10.66 12.96 -4.00
C ALA A 172 -10.00 12.22 -5.17
N LEU A 173 -10.75 11.39 -5.88
CA LEU A 173 -10.26 10.57 -6.98
C LEU A 173 -9.86 11.41 -8.19
N ARG A 174 -8.73 11.06 -8.78
CA ARG A 174 -8.31 11.56 -10.07
C ARG A 174 -8.97 10.77 -11.20
N GLN A 175 -9.18 11.41 -12.33
CA GLN A 175 -9.72 10.73 -13.51
C GLN A 175 -8.73 9.68 -14.03
N PRO A 176 -9.14 8.43 -14.21
CA PRO A 176 -8.30 7.40 -14.82
C PRO A 176 -8.23 7.65 -16.35
N PRO A 177 -7.22 7.08 -17.04
CA PRO A 177 -7.15 7.15 -18.49
C PRO A 177 -8.38 6.47 -19.12
N PRO A 178 -8.73 6.78 -20.39
CA PRO A 178 -9.78 6.07 -21.12
C PRO A 178 -9.58 4.55 -21.07
N LEU A 179 -10.68 3.81 -21.12
CA LEU A 179 -10.63 2.36 -21.31
C LEU A 179 -10.09 2.02 -22.69
N SER A 180 -9.41 0.88 -22.81
CA SER A 180 -9.18 0.31 -24.14
C SER A 180 -10.52 -0.06 -24.80
N PRO A 181 -10.61 -0.16 -26.14
CA PRO A 181 -11.85 -0.58 -26.80
C PRO A 181 -12.41 -1.89 -26.23
N ARG A 182 -11.55 -2.88 -25.98
CA ARG A 182 -11.94 -4.16 -25.39
C ARG A 182 -12.51 -4.00 -23.97
N ASP A 183 -11.87 -3.19 -23.15
CA ASP A 183 -12.33 -3.00 -21.77
C ASP A 183 -13.62 -2.16 -21.75
N GLN A 184 -13.81 -1.26 -22.72
CA GLN A 184 -15.05 -0.52 -22.87
C GLN A 184 -16.21 -1.46 -23.24
N ASP A 185 -16.00 -2.36 -24.21
CA ASP A 185 -17.00 -3.37 -24.58
C ASP A 185 -17.39 -4.24 -23.40
N LEU A 186 -16.41 -4.66 -22.59
CA LEU A 186 -16.65 -5.44 -21.38
C LEU A 186 -17.43 -4.64 -20.32
N TYR A 187 -17.05 -3.38 -20.13
CA TYR A 187 -17.72 -2.48 -19.19
C TYR A 187 -19.20 -2.27 -19.59
N ASP A 188 -19.47 -2.06 -20.85
CA ASP A 188 -20.82 -1.86 -21.38
C ASP A 188 -21.66 -3.15 -21.29
N SER A 189 -21.06 -4.30 -21.59
CA SER A 189 -21.71 -5.61 -21.41
C SER A 189 -22.13 -5.87 -19.96
N PHE A 190 -21.28 -5.52 -18.98
CA PHE A 190 -21.66 -5.63 -17.58
C PHE A 190 -22.83 -4.72 -17.20
N ARG A 191 -22.89 -3.51 -17.76
CA ARG A 191 -24.02 -2.60 -17.53
C ARG A 191 -25.32 -3.13 -18.14
N GLU A 192 -25.26 -3.70 -19.35
CA GLU A 192 -26.41 -4.35 -20.01
C GLU A 192 -26.96 -5.53 -19.19
N LEU A 193 -26.07 -6.24 -18.46
CA LEU A 193 -26.45 -7.30 -17.53
C LEU A 193 -27.00 -6.78 -16.19
N GLY A 194 -27.15 -5.47 -16.02
CA GLY A 194 -27.64 -4.85 -14.78
C GLY A 194 -26.62 -4.81 -13.66
N LEU A 195 -25.34 -5.04 -13.96
CA LEU A 195 -24.23 -4.87 -13.02
C LEU A 195 -23.81 -3.40 -12.94
N HIS A 196 -23.02 -3.09 -11.92
CA HIS A 196 -22.58 -1.73 -11.61
C HIS A 196 -21.05 -1.59 -11.69
N PRO A 197 -20.43 -1.80 -12.87
CA PRO A 197 -18.98 -1.69 -13.02
C PRO A 197 -18.50 -0.26 -12.77
N TYR A 198 -17.31 -0.14 -12.18
CA TYR A 198 -16.60 1.13 -12.03
C TYR A 198 -15.09 0.92 -12.20
N ARG A 199 -14.36 2.01 -12.38
CA ARG A 199 -12.90 1.97 -12.45
C ARG A 199 -12.34 1.86 -11.04
N ALA A 200 -11.70 0.73 -10.74
CA ALA A 200 -11.11 0.46 -9.43
C ALA A 200 -10.19 1.60 -8.97
N HIS A 201 -10.21 1.86 -7.68
CA HIS A 201 -9.41 2.91 -7.08
C HIS A 201 -7.96 2.47 -6.96
N ALA A 202 -7.07 3.15 -7.66
CA ALA A 202 -5.66 2.76 -7.73
C ALA A 202 -4.70 3.95 -7.61
N GLY A 203 -3.68 3.78 -6.79
CA GLY A 203 -2.55 4.72 -6.67
C GLY A 203 -1.58 4.55 -7.84
N LEU A 204 -2.04 4.75 -9.07
CA LEU A 204 -1.25 4.61 -10.29
C LEU A 204 -1.26 5.89 -11.11
N GLY A 205 -0.06 6.32 -11.55
CA GLY A 205 0.11 7.47 -12.41
C GLY A 205 -0.18 7.22 -13.89
N PHE A 206 -0.37 5.96 -14.30
CA PHE A 206 -0.67 5.56 -15.68
C PHE A 206 0.22 6.25 -16.72
N VAL A 207 1.52 6.34 -16.45
CA VAL A 207 2.50 6.86 -17.43
C VAL A 207 2.56 5.96 -18.65
N PRO A 208 3.00 6.46 -19.83
CA PRO A 208 3.16 5.62 -21.03
C PRO A 208 3.96 4.34 -20.75
N GLY A 209 3.42 3.20 -21.13
CA GLY A 209 4.00 1.87 -20.85
C GLY A 209 3.83 1.40 -19.40
N CYS A 210 2.85 1.93 -18.67
CA CYS A 210 2.50 1.46 -17.33
C CYS A 210 1.81 0.09 -17.40
N ASP A 211 2.42 -0.92 -16.76
CA ASP A 211 1.89 -2.30 -16.68
C ASP A 211 1.22 -2.58 -15.31
N GLY A 212 1.06 -1.54 -14.46
CA GLY A 212 0.54 -1.69 -13.09
C GLY A 212 1.52 -2.37 -12.11
N CYS A 213 2.49 -3.13 -12.60
CA CYS A 213 3.56 -3.80 -11.85
C CYS A 213 3.08 -4.53 -10.59
N PRO A 214 2.05 -5.43 -10.65
CA PRO A 214 1.65 -6.21 -9.49
C PRO A 214 2.74 -7.21 -9.10
N GLY A 215 3.01 -7.32 -7.78
CA GLY A 215 3.99 -8.27 -7.25
C GLY A 215 5.47 -7.86 -7.40
N VAL A 216 5.76 -6.73 -8.06
CA VAL A 216 7.14 -6.26 -8.31
C VAL A 216 7.28 -4.76 -8.08
N MET A 217 8.50 -4.30 -7.85
CA MET A 217 8.80 -2.88 -7.74
C MET A 217 8.53 -2.16 -9.07
N CYS A 218 8.00 -0.93 -8.99
CA CYS A 218 7.73 -0.13 -10.18
C CYS A 218 9.01 0.58 -10.67
N PRO A 219 9.52 0.24 -11.88
CA PRO A 219 10.73 0.88 -12.42
C PRO A 219 10.47 2.31 -12.91
N ARG A 220 9.21 2.66 -13.21
CA ARG A 220 8.84 3.96 -13.81
C ARG A 220 8.34 4.99 -12.80
N ALA A 221 8.40 4.69 -11.52
CA ALA A 221 7.89 5.61 -10.48
C ALA A 221 6.40 5.99 -10.61
N CYS A 222 5.59 5.21 -11.29
CA CYS A 222 4.16 5.52 -11.48
C CYS A 222 3.24 4.88 -10.42
N LYS A 223 3.76 3.97 -9.60
CA LYS A 223 3.05 3.39 -8.45
C LYS A 223 3.24 4.27 -7.22
N SER A 224 2.17 4.66 -6.58
CA SER A 224 2.18 5.45 -5.34
C SER A 224 2.45 4.54 -4.14
N ASP A 225 3.69 4.09 -3.95
CA ASP A 225 4.10 3.33 -2.77
C ASP A 225 4.39 4.25 -1.56
N ALA A 226 4.24 3.72 -0.35
CA ALA A 226 4.41 4.48 0.89
C ALA A 226 5.84 5.01 1.08
N GLY A 227 6.83 4.30 0.55
CA GLY A 227 8.21 4.75 0.55
C GLY A 227 8.37 6.06 -0.22
N ARG A 228 7.86 6.11 -1.43
CA ARG A 228 7.95 7.27 -2.31
C ARG A 228 7.06 8.43 -1.88
N ILE A 229 5.83 8.13 -1.49
CA ILE A 229 4.83 9.16 -1.21
C ILE A 229 4.97 9.74 0.20
N CYS A 230 5.43 8.96 1.17
CA CYS A 230 5.49 9.36 2.57
C CYS A 230 6.92 9.37 3.13
N LEU A 231 7.65 8.23 3.04
CA LEU A 231 8.96 8.12 3.66
C LEU A 231 9.95 9.11 3.08
N MET A 232 10.16 9.12 1.75
CA MET A 232 11.13 10.01 1.12
C MET A 232 10.85 11.49 1.42
N PRO A 233 9.62 12.02 1.31
CA PRO A 233 9.34 13.38 1.73
C PRO A 233 9.58 13.64 3.22
N ALA A 234 9.33 12.65 4.11
CA ALA A 234 9.63 12.80 5.53
C ALA A 234 11.13 12.98 5.77
N LEU A 235 11.96 12.17 5.10
CA LEU A 235 13.42 12.23 5.19
C LEU A 235 14.01 13.51 4.57
N GLU A 236 13.59 13.85 3.36
CA GLU A 236 14.17 14.93 2.56
C GLU A 236 13.73 16.32 2.99
N LYS A 237 12.46 16.46 3.43
CA LYS A 237 11.83 17.77 3.62
C LYS A 237 11.49 18.10 5.08
N HIS A 238 11.37 17.07 5.92
CA HIS A 238 10.87 17.25 7.29
C HIS A 238 11.84 16.74 8.37
N GLY A 239 13.10 16.44 8.01
CA GLY A 239 14.15 16.13 8.95
C GLY A 239 14.01 14.77 9.67
N ALA A 240 13.11 13.88 9.23
CA ALA A 240 13.08 12.51 9.71
C ALA A 240 14.36 11.75 9.32
N ARG A 241 14.64 10.63 10.02
CA ARG A 241 15.80 9.76 9.76
C ARG A 241 15.38 8.31 9.78
#